data_655983933740e791b9e6c392fbde5246
#
_entry.id   655983933740e791b9e6c392fbde5246
#
_cell.length_a   1.000
_cell.length_b   1.000
_cell.length_c   1.000
_cell.angle_alpha   90.00
_cell.angle_beta   90.00
_cell.angle_gamma   90.00
#
_symmetry.space_group_name_H-M   'P 1'
#
loop_
_entity.id
_entity.type
_entity.pdbx_description
1 polymer ?
#
loop_
_entity_poly.entity_id
_entity_poly.type
_entity_poly.pdbx_seq_one_letter_code
_entity_poly.pdbx_strand_id
1 'polypeptide(L)'
;MPTQNFPQAKLTPVAFFPKKYFLENLAVRGDNSVLVTVANQHELWYVPPVHGPVPVEQTCIHKFADVPCGIVETELDVFHLVSGNFYTTHEAYLHRLDLRGWTPGQPIRLKTVLQFPKNAKGLNGACLIASRIMLVADSFASLIWRVDLPAEENGRPTARVWLQHESMGYYPGELKPEQPGVNGVRYAAKNHHLYYSATAKKLFMRVPVNPTTHEPAGAPELVVAGRMGDDFCLDEENEVIYLTTHRQNTIDRVSMDPGKNSGFTQSVAGDPFNEQLIGPSSGAWGRGPGEEPGKIAYFLTDGGTASPPPDGPHLATLLRVEFAPAAK
;
A
#
# COMPACT_ATOMS: atom_id res chain seq x y z
N MET A 1 -4.17 14.37 -30.02
CA MET A 1 -5.40 13.74 -29.48
C MET A 1 -5.88 14.64 -28.37
N PRO A 2 -7.18 14.91 -28.18
CA PRO A 2 -7.63 15.70 -27.05
C PRO A 2 -7.28 14.94 -25.77
N THR A 3 -6.56 15.60 -24.86
CA THR A 3 -6.34 15.14 -23.50
C THR A 3 -7.70 15.01 -22.84
N GLN A 4 -8.14 13.79 -22.56
CA GLN A 4 -9.35 13.57 -21.77
C GLN A 4 -9.04 14.07 -20.35
N ASN A 5 -9.52 15.29 -20.03
CA ASN A 5 -9.43 15.81 -18.67
C ASN A 5 -10.41 15.02 -17.79
N PHE A 6 -9.88 14.11 -16.99
CA PHE A 6 -10.70 13.50 -15.93
C PHE A 6 -10.98 14.54 -14.83
N PRO A 7 -12.18 14.54 -14.28
CA PRO A 7 -12.49 15.43 -13.17
C PRO A 7 -11.59 15.09 -11.98
N GLN A 8 -11.11 16.11 -11.29
CA GLN A 8 -10.30 15.96 -10.10
C GLN A 8 -11.11 15.34 -8.98
N ALA A 9 -10.50 14.42 -8.25
CA ALA A 9 -11.09 13.82 -7.06
C ALA A 9 -11.19 14.87 -5.94
N LYS A 10 -12.22 14.75 -5.09
CA LYS A 10 -12.38 15.59 -3.93
C LYS A 10 -11.59 15.01 -2.76
N LEU A 11 -10.70 15.80 -2.19
CA LEU A 11 -9.87 15.44 -1.05
C LEU A 11 -10.47 16.03 0.25
N THR A 12 -10.63 15.18 1.26
CA THR A 12 -11.12 15.60 2.59
C THR A 12 -10.18 15.04 3.67
N PRO A 13 -9.46 15.87 4.42
CA PRO A 13 -8.66 15.41 5.55
C PRO A 13 -9.54 14.74 6.62
N VAL A 14 -9.20 13.50 6.97
CA VAL A 14 -9.90 12.71 8.00
C VAL A 14 -9.19 12.78 9.34
N ALA A 15 -7.86 12.63 9.33
CA ALA A 15 -7.05 12.73 10.53
C ALA A 15 -5.68 13.31 10.20
N PHE A 16 -5.14 14.10 11.11
CA PHE A 16 -3.82 14.69 11.01
C PHE A 16 -2.85 14.00 11.97
N PHE A 17 -1.66 13.70 11.49
CA PHE A 17 -0.55 13.17 12.28
C PHE A 17 0.55 14.22 12.39
N PRO A 18 1.43 14.13 13.40
CA PRO A 18 2.48 15.10 13.57
C PRO A 18 3.38 15.24 12.33
N LYS A 19 3.97 16.42 12.15
CA LYS A 19 5.01 16.64 11.14
C LYS A 19 6.13 15.62 11.30
N LYS A 20 6.73 15.19 10.20
CA LYS A 20 7.80 14.20 10.14
C LYS A 20 7.36 12.76 10.49
N TYR A 21 6.06 12.48 10.51
CA TYR A 21 5.55 11.11 10.54
C TYR A 21 5.49 10.57 9.12
N PHE A 22 6.05 9.38 8.91
CA PHE A 22 5.96 8.69 7.62
C PHE A 22 4.84 7.66 7.69
N LEU A 23 3.66 8.04 7.21
CA LEU A 23 2.54 7.11 7.10
C LEU A 23 2.80 6.20 5.89
N GLU A 24 2.95 4.90 6.15
CA GLU A 24 3.44 3.96 5.14
C GLU A 24 2.30 3.18 4.47
N ASN A 25 1.49 2.48 5.26
CA ASN A 25 0.44 1.62 4.74
C ASN A 25 -0.82 1.67 5.61
N LEU A 26 -1.95 1.23 5.06
CA LEU A 26 -3.22 1.24 5.77
C LEU A 26 -4.09 0.03 5.45
N ALA A 27 -5.00 -0.26 6.37
CA ALA A 27 -6.11 -1.19 6.15
C ALA A 27 -7.41 -0.57 6.66
N VAL A 28 -8.46 -0.62 5.85
CA VAL A 28 -9.82 -0.18 6.24
C VAL A 28 -10.58 -1.38 6.81
N ARG A 29 -11.09 -1.24 8.03
CA ARG A 29 -11.89 -2.26 8.72
C ARG A 29 -13.34 -2.29 8.22
N GLY A 30 -14.07 -3.37 8.57
CA GLY A 30 -15.47 -3.53 8.20
C GLY A 30 -16.41 -2.43 8.70
N ASP A 31 -16.04 -1.75 9.80
CA ASP A 31 -16.76 -0.59 10.35
C ASP A 31 -16.27 0.77 9.77
N ASN A 32 -15.41 0.72 8.77
CA ASN A 32 -14.79 1.88 8.12
C ASN A 32 -13.79 2.65 8.98
N SER A 33 -13.40 2.11 10.15
CA SER A 33 -12.21 2.60 10.85
C SER A 33 -10.94 2.21 10.08
N VAL A 34 -9.84 2.94 10.30
CA VAL A 34 -8.61 2.74 9.53
C VAL A 34 -7.45 2.43 10.47
N LEU A 35 -6.71 1.37 10.15
CA LEU A 35 -5.41 1.08 10.74
C LEU A 35 -4.31 1.69 9.87
N VAL A 36 -3.36 2.39 10.49
CA VAL A 36 -2.27 3.08 9.79
C VAL A 36 -0.94 2.67 10.39
N THR A 37 -0.02 2.18 9.55
CA THR A 37 1.37 1.95 9.94
C THR A 37 2.19 3.22 9.75
N VAL A 38 2.94 3.60 10.78
CA VAL A 38 3.85 4.76 10.77
C VAL A 38 5.27 4.25 10.83
N ALA A 39 5.91 4.21 9.67
CA ALA A 39 7.18 3.52 9.48
C ALA A 39 8.30 4.07 10.39
N ASN A 40 8.55 5.36 10.36
CA ASN A 40 9.68 5.98 11.06
C ASN A 40 9.46 6.23 12.57
N GLN A 41 8.25 5.97 13.07
CA GLN A 41 7.93 6.00 14.49
C GLN A 41 7.75 4.61 15.07
N HIS A 42 7.76 3.58 14.21
CA HIS A 42 7.51 2.18 14.54
C HIS A 42 6.14 1.96 15.20
N GLU A 43 5.11 2.64 14.72
CA GLU A 43 3.81 2.68 15.36
C GLU A 43 2.69 2.11 14.48
N LEU A 44 1.66 1.57 15.16
CA LEU A 44 0.37 1.26 14.57
C LEU A 44 -0.68 2.18 15.20
N TRP A 45 -1.41 2.87 14.34
CA TRP A 45 -2.45 3.81 14.73
C TRP A 45 -3.84 3.33 14.32
N TYR A 46 -4.81 3.68 15.13
CA TYR A 46 -6.24 3.50 14.86
C TYR A 46 -6.87 4.88 14.62
N VAL A 47 -7.61 5.00 13.53
CA VAL A 47 -8.44 6.15 13.20
C VAL A 47 -9.89 5.70 13.21
N PRO A 48 -10.76 6.30 14.05
CA PRO A 48 -12.16 5.90 14.14
C PRO A 48 -12.92 6.17 12.83
N PRO A 49 -14.07 5.49 12.60
CA PRO A 49 -14.91 5.78 11.45
C PRO A 49 -15.49 7.18 11.52
N VAL A 50 -15.67 7.81 10.36
CA VAL A 50 -16.20 9.18 10.27
C VAL A 50 -17.73 9.14 10.34
N HIS A 51 -18.30 9.59 11.44
CA HIS A 51 -19.76 9.74 11.64
C HIS A 51 -20.20 11.19 11.81
N GLY A 52 -19.30 12.15 11.72
CA GLY A 52 -19.56 13.55 11.99
C GLY A 52 -18.49 14.48 11.42
N PRO A 53 -18.23 15.61 12.08
CA PRO A 53 -17.21 16.55 11.64
C PRO A 53 -15.82 15.91 11.57
N VAL A 54 -15.01 16.35 10.62
CA VAL A 54 -13.60 16.00 10.49
C VAL A 54 -12.73 17.21 10.85
N PRO A 55 -11.48 17.04 11.31
CA PRO A 55 -10.78 15.77 11.51
C PRO A 55 -11.25 15.01 12.75
N VAL A 56 -11.10 13.69 12.73
CA VAL A 56 -11.29 12.82 13.91
C VAL A 56 -9.97 12.63 14.66
N GLU A 57 -10.05 12.31 15.95
CA GLU A 57 -8.87 12.03 16.77
C GLU A 57 -8.43 10.57 16.59
N GLN A 58 -7.16 10.39 16.26
CA GLN A 58 -6.53 9.09 16.09
C GLN A 58 -5.78 8.66 17.35
N THR A 59 -5.54 7.37 17.51
CA THR A 59 -4.88 6.79 18.69
C THR A 59 -3.77 5.82 18.28
N CYS A 60 -2.58 5.99 18.86
CA CYS A 60 -1.52 4.98 18.74
C CYS A 60 -1.91 3.76 19.59
N ILE A 61 -2.05 2.60 18.96
CA ILE A 61 -2.48 1.37 19.61
C ILE A 61 -1.34 0.37 19.83
N HIS A 62 -0.20 0.56 19.16
CA HIS A 62 0.99 -0.27 19.37
C HIS A 62 2.28 0.40 18.91
N LYS A 63 3.41 0.02 19.53
CA LYS A 63 4.77 0.36 19.11
C LYS A 63 5.57 -0.92 18.86
N PHE A 64 6.16 -1.02 17.67
CA PHE A 64 7.01 -2.13 17.28
C PHE A 64 8.48 -1.86 17.64
N ALA A 65 9.27 -2.93 17.72
CA ALA A 65 10.72 -2.79 17.81
C ALA A 65 11.33 -2.33 16.48
N ASP A 66 10.74 -2.76 15.36
CA ASP A 66 11.21 -2.52 14.01
C ASP A 66 10.17 -1.75 13.17
N VAL A 67 10.55 -1.36 11.96
CA VAL A 67 9.73 -0.57 11.04
C VAL A 67 8.51 -1.37 10.55
N PRO A 68 7.27 -0.99 10.91
CA PRO A 68 6.07 -1.61 10.37
C PRO A 68 5.77 -1.06 8.97
N CYS A 69 5.37 -1.94 8.05
CA CYS A 69 5.00 -1.58 6.68
C CYS A 69 3.63 -2.17 6.31
N GLY A 70 3.57 -3.07 5.32
CA GLY A 70 2.34 -3.62 4.79
C GLY A 70 1.44 -4.25 5.84
N ILE A 71 0.16 -3.96 5.76
CA ILE A 71 -0.90 -4.52 6.61
C ILE A 71 -2.04 -5.03 5.74
N VAL A 72 -2.52 -6.26 6.00
CA VAL A 72 -3.55 -6.92 5.21
C VAL A 72 -4.56 -7.58 6.13
N GLU A 73 -5.85 -7.32 5.90
CA GLU A 73 -6.91 -8.10 6.54
C GLU A 73 -7.01 -9.48 5.88
N THR A 74 -6.83 -10.53 6.66
CA THR A 74 -6.84 -11.93 6.17
C THR A 74 -8.11 -12.68 6.52
N GLU A 75 -8.76 -12.27 7.58
CA GLU A 75 -10.10 -12.65 8.01
C GLU A 75 -10.75 -11.38 8.58
N LEU A 76 -12.08 -11.35 8.71
CA LEU A 76 -12.75 -10.19 9.28
C LEU A 76 -12.16 -9.81 10.65
N ASP A 77 -11.63 -8.60 10.75
CA ASP A 77 -10.93 -8.06 11.93
C ASP A 77 -9.68 -8.84 12.38
N VAL A 78 -9.11 -9.68 11.51
CA VAL A 78 -7.81 -10.29 11.71
C VAL A 78 -6.85 -9.82 10.63
N PHE A 79 -5.76 -9.19 11.05
CA PHE A 79 -4.77 -8.60 10.15
C PHE A 79 -3.43 -9.30 10.28
N HIS A 80 -2.72 -9.38 9.16
CA HIS A 80 -1.30 -9.68 9.16
C HIS A 80 -0.53 -8.43 8.75
N LEU A 81 0.51 -8.12 9.52
CA LEU A 81 1.35 -6.95 9.36
C LEU A 81 2.81 -7.39 9.30
N VAL A 82 3.56 -6.82 8.35
CA VAL A 82 5.00 -7.06 8.25
C VAL A 82 5.79 -5.96 8.92
N SER A 83 6.88 -6.32 9.59
CA SER A 83 7.87 -5.37 10.08
C SER A 83 9.29 -5.85 9.82
N GLY A 84 10.26 -4.94 9.85
CA GLY A 84 11.64 -5.33 9.71
C GLY A 84 12.65 -4.24 10.05
N ASN A 85 13.87 -4.68 10.31
CA ASN A 85 15.01 -3.82 10.47
C ASN A 85 15.73 -3.66 9.13
N PHE A 86 15.49 -2.55 8.43
CA PHE A 86 15.98 -2.34 7.07
C PHE A 86 17.46 -1.98 6.97
N TYR A 87 18.07 -1.53 8.06
CA TYR A 87 19.36 -0.83 7.99
C TYR A 87 20.51 -1.55 8.68
N THR A 88 20.22 -2.44 9.62
CA THR A 88 21.27 -3.07 10.45
C THR A 88 21.20 -4.58 10.44
N THR A 89 20.22 -5.20 11.10
CA THR A 89 20.14 -6.67 11.23
C THR A 89 19.45 -7.34 10.05
N HIS A 90 18.61 -6.62 9.31
CA HIS A 90 17.73 -7.14 8.28
C HIS A 90 16.79 -8.25 8.76
N GLU A 91 16.54 -8.31 10.06
CA GLU A 91 15.53 -9.22 10.59
C GLU A 91 14.14 -8.72 10.20
N ALA A 92 13.29 -9.64 9.76
CA ALA A 92 11.98 -9.33 9.23
C ALA A 92 10.94 -10.30 9.79
N TYR A 93 9.76 -9.78 10.11
CA TYR A 93 8.74 -10.50 10.86
C TYR A 93 7.35 -10.34 10.26
N LEU A 94 6.51 -11.36 10.47
CA LEU A 94 5.07 -11.30 10.28
C LEU A 94 4.38 -11.31 11.64
N HIS A 95 3.49 -10.38 11.85
CA HIS A 95 2.65 -10.29 13.05
C HIS A 95 1.20 -10.61 12.70
N ARG A 96 0.50 -11.30 13.56
CA ARG A 96 -0.95 -11.48 13.52
C ARG A 96 -1.57 -10.56 14.57
N LEU A 97 -2.43 -9.65 14.11
CA LEU A 97 -3.23 -8.73 14.92
C LEU A 97 -4.68 -9.19 14.87
N ASP A 98 -5.25 -9.53 16.01
CA ASP A 98 -6.64 -9.97 16.14
C ASP A 98 -7.45 -8.87 16.86
N LEU A 99 -8.31 -8.20 16.13
CA LEU A 99 -9.18 -7.12 16.62
C LEU A 99 -10.64 -7.56 16.73
N ARG A 100 -10.95 -8.85 16.63
CA ARG A 100 -12.32 -9.35 16.82
C ARG A 100 -12.81 -9.04 18.24
N GLY A 101 -13.90 -8.27 18.30
CA GLY A 101 -14.47 -7.78 19.56
C GLY A 101 -13.61 -6.73 20.29
N TRP A 102 -12.53 -6.24 19.70
CA TRP A 102 -11.73 -5.16 20.27
C TRP A 102 -12.43 -3.80 20.13
N THR A 103 -12.29 -2.98 21.14
CA THR A 103 -12.75 -1.57 21.14
C THR A 103 -11.60 -0.65 21.57
N PRO A 104 -11.57 0.61 21.09
CA PRO A 104 -10.54 1.58 21.47
C PRO A 104 -10.35 1.69 22.98
N GLY A 105 -9.10 1.78 23.41
CA GLY A 105 -8.71 1.80 24.83
C GLY A 105 -8.45 0.44 25.46
N GLN A 106 -8.80 -0.66 24.80
CA GLN A 106 -8.45 -2.01 25.24
C GLN A 106 -7.07 -2.44 24.69
N PRO A 107 -6.34 -3.32 25.38
CA PRO A 107 -5.13 -3.91 24.85
C PRO A 107 -5.43 -4.71 23.57
N ILE A 108 -4.56 -4.56 22.55
CA ILE A 108 -4.67 -5.35 21.31
C ILE A 108 -4.08 -6.76 21.51
N ARG A 109 -4.56 -7.71 20.71
CA ARG A 109 -4.00 -9.06 20.63
C ARG A 109 -3.06 -9.14 19.42
N LEU A 110 -1.78 -8.85 19.64
CA LEU A 110 -0.73 -8.91 18.63
C LEU A 110 0.26 -10.02 18.96
N LYS A 111 0.62 -10.84 17.98
CA LYS A 111 1.59 -11.92 18.12
C LYS A 111 2.49 -11.98 16.90
N THR A 112 3.82 -12.07 17.08
CA THR A 112 4.75 -12.43 16.02
C THR A 112 4.57 -13.91 15.69
N VAL A 113 4.25 -14.21 14.43
CA VAL A 113 3.89 -15.57 13.97
C VAL A 113 4.92 -16.18 13.04
N LEU A 114 5.79 -15.34 12.42
CA LEU A 114 6.84 -15.79 11.53
C LEU A 114 8.04 -14.83 11.61
N GLN A 115 9.24 -15.38 11.61
CA GLN A 115 10.46 -14.67 11.20
C GLN A 115 10.78 -15.09 9.76
N PHE A 116 10.96 -14.11 8.88
CA PHE A 116 11.29 -14.38 7.47
C PHE A 116 12.70 -14.96 7.34
N PRO A 117 12.99 -15.64 6.21
CA PRO A 117 14.34 -16.12 5.92
C PRO A 117 15.38 -14.99 5.95
N LYS A 118 16.63 -15.31 6.28
CA LYS A 118 17.73 -14.33 6.44
C LYS A 118 18.05 -13.49 5.19
N ASN A 119 17.57 -13.88 4.02
CA ASN A 119 17.70 -13.11 2.79
C ASN A 119 16.56 -12.08 2.59
N ALA A 120 15.59 -11.99 3.48
CA ALA A 120 14.68 -10.86 3.55
C ALA A 120 15.46 -9.62 4.01
N LYS A 121 15.16 -8.46 3.41
CA LYS A 121 15.92 -7.24 3.66
C LYS A 121 15.07 -6.00 3.96
N GLY A 122 13.89 -5.89 3.35
CA GLY A 122 13.06 -4.70 3.51
C GLY A 122 11.65 -4.97 3.04
N LEU A 123 10.85 -5.61 3.91
CA LEU A 123 9.46 -5.92 3.63
C LEU A 123 8.66 -4.63 3.49
N ASN A 124 7.80 -4.58 2.48
CA ASN A 124 7.00 -3.40 2.18
C ASN A 124 5.52 -3.78 1.95
N GLY A 125 4.92 -3.42 0.81
CA GLY A 125 3.52 -3.69 0.52
C GLY A 125 3.17 -5.17 0.57
N ALA A 126 1.92 -5.46 0.92
CA ALA A 126 1.43 -6.83 1.00
C ALA A 126 -0.01 -6.94 0.50
N CYS A 127 -0.41 -8.10 0.01
CA CYS A 127 -1.79 -8.38 -0.38
C CYS A 127 -2.15 -9.86 -0.18
N LEU A 128 -3.45 -10.16 -0.11
CA LEU A 128 -3.95 -11.51 -0.27
C LEU A 128 -4.13 -11.84 -1.75
N ILE A 129 -3.80 -13.06 -2.11
CA ILE A 129 -4.04 -13.64 -3.46
C ILE A 129 -5.02 -14.83 -3.36
N ALA A 130 -5.15 -15.40 -2.18
CA ALA A 130 -6.17 -16.38 -1.81
C ALA A 130 -6.40 -16.30 -0.30
N SER A 131 -7.42 -16.94 0.22
CA SER A 131 -7.84 -16.86 1.65
C SER A 131 -6.71 -17.10 2.66
N ARG A 132 -5.66 -17.84 2.30
CA ARG A 132 -4.52 -18.16 3.17
C ARG A 132 -3.17 -18.00 2.48
N ILE A 133 -3.11 -17.22 1.41
CA ILE A 133 -1.87 -16.96 0.70
C ILE A 133 -1.69 -15.45 0.59
N MET A 134 -0.65 -14.95 1.24
CA MET A 134 -0.22 -13.57 1.11
C MET A 134 0.98 -13.47 0.18
N LEU A 135 1.07 -12.36 -0.54
CA LEU A 135 2.29 -11.91 -1.20
C LEU A 135 2.81 -10.67 -0.50
N VAL A 136 4.11 -10.59 -0.33
CA VAL A 136 4.80 -9.50 0.36
C VAL A 136 5.96 -9.03 -0.49
N ALA A 137 5.97 -7.75 -0.84
CA ALA A 137 7.10 -7.12 -1.52
C ALA A 137 8.31 -7.02 -0.57
N ASP A 138 9.50 -7.27 -1.09
CA ASP A 138 10.75 -7.00 -0.42
C ASP A 138 11.56 -6.03 -1.25
N SER A 139 11.48 -4.77 -0.88
CA SER A 139 12.04 -3.65 -1.63
C SER A 139 13.55 -3.72 -1.79
N PHE A 140 14.27 -4.23 -0.79
CA PHE A 140 15.74 -4.29 -0.79
C PHE A 140 16.30 -5.65 -1.21
N ALA A 141 15.51 -6.72 -1.13
CA ALA A 141 15.87 -8.01 -1.71
C ALA A 141 15.45 -8.12 -3.20
N SER A 142 14.67 -7.16 -3.70
CA SER A 142 14.20 -7.10 -5.10
C SER A 142 13.41 -8.35 -5.52
N LEU A 143 12.50 -8.78 -4.66
CA LEU A 143 11.68 -9.97 -4.86
C LEU A 143 10.32 -9.85 -4.15
N ILE A 144 9.43 -10.78 -4.44
CA ILE A 144 8.15 -10.94 -3.75
C ILE A 144 8.17 -12.28 -3.01
N TRP A 145 7.84 -12.25 -1.73
CA TRP A 145 7.63 -13.44 -0.91
C TRP A 145 6.21 -13.96 -1.05
N ARG A 146 6.03 -15.27 -1.04
CA ARG A 146 4.76 -15.93 -0.75
C ARG A 146 4.78 -16.40 0.70
N VAL A 147 3.73 -16.09 1.41
CA VAL A 147 3.47 -16.55 2.78
C VAL A 147 2.22 -17.40 2.76
N ASP A 148 2.38 -18.68 3.11
CA ASP A 148 1.26 -19.60 3.29
C ASP A 148 0.84 -19.57 4.76
N LEU A 149 -0.39 -19.08 5.00
CA LEU A 149 -1.01 -18.98 6.32
C LEU A 149 -1.63 -20.34 6.72
N PRO A 150 -1.47 -20.78 7.97
CA PRO A 150 -2.05 -22.04 8.43
C PRO A 150 -3.58 -22.01 8.45
N ALA A 151 -4.19 -23.19 8.36
CA ALA A 151 -5.62 -23.34 8.56
C ALA A 151 -6.02 -23.18 10.04
N GLU A 152 -5.13 -23.57 10.92
CA GLU A 152 -5.32 -23.57 12.36
C GLU A 152 -4.74 -22.29 12.97
N GLU A 153 -5.45 -21.70 13.93
CA GLU A 153 -5.07 -20.43 14.55
C GLU A 153 -3.66 -20.44 15.18
N ASN A 154 -3.24 -21.60 15.72
CA ASN A 154 -1.92 -21.79 16.33
C ASN A 154 -0.89 -22.42 15.38
N GLY A 155 -1.25 -22.62 14.12
CA GLY A 155 -0.33 -23.10 13.11
C GLY A 155 0.78 -22.07 12.83
N ARG A 156 1.86 -22.52 12.20
CA ARG A 156 2.97 -21.64 11.83
C ARG A 156 2.90 -21.29 10.34
N PRO A 157 2.88 -20.02 9.97
CA PRO A 157 3.05 -19.60 8.59
C PRO A 157 4.41 -20.03 8.04
N THR A 158 4.50 -20.19 6.74
CA THR A 158 5.77 -20.43 6.04
C THR A 158 5.98 -19.36 4.97
N ALA A 159 7.24 -18.98 4.71
CA ALA A 159 7.57 -18.02 3.68
C ALA A 159 8.60 -18.60 2.69
N ARG A 160 8.41 -18.33 1.41
CA ARG A 160 9.34 -18.65 0.33
C ARG A 160 9.32 -17.58 -0.74
N VAL A 161 10.37 -17.51 -1.55
CA VAL A 161 10.39 -16.62 -2.71
C VAL A 161 9.28 -17.04 -3.68
N TRP A 162 8.40 -16.10 -4.05
CA TRP A 162 7.35 -16.30 -5.04
C TRP A 162 7.81 -15.87 -6.44
N LEU A 163 8.43 -14.68 -6.51
CA LEU A 163 8.96 -14.15 -7.76
C LEU A 163 10.18 -13.27 -7.49
N GLN A 164 11.18 -13.38 -8.34
CA GLN A 164 12.29 -12.44 -8.45
C GLN A 164 12.48 -12.06 -9.90
N HIS A 165 12.54 -10.76 -10.19
CA HIS A 165 12.66 -10.27 -11.55
C HIS A 165 13.44 -8.94 -11.56
N GLU A 166 14.15 -8.68 -12.65
CA GLU A 166 15.00 -7.48 -12.79
C GLU A 166 14.23 -6.15 -12.63
N SER A 167 12.93 -6.12 -12.99
CA SER A 167 12.09 -4.92 -12.80
C SER A 167 11.89 -4.55 -11.34
N MET A 168 12.07 -5.48 -10.40
CA MET A 168 11.87 -5.30 -8.96
C MET A 168 13.05 -4.65 -8.24
N GLY A 169 14.18 -4.54 -8.93
CA GLY A 169 15.44 -4.04 -8.36
C GLY A 169 15.74 -2.59 -8.72
N TYR A 170 17.02 -2.33 -8.85
CA TYR A 170 17.62 -1.03 -9.10
C TYR A 170 18.33 -1.02 -10.45
N TYR A 171 18.73 0.16 -10.92
CA TYR A 171 19.58 0.23 -12.09
C TYR A 171 21.00 -0.27 -11.75
N PRO A 172 21.71 -0.89 -12.71
CA PRO A 172 23.08 -1.34 -12.51
C PRO A 172 23.99 -0.19 -12.05
N GLY A 173 24.80 -0.44 -11.02
CA GLY A 173 25.75 0.54 -10.48
C GLY A 173 25.23 1.40 -9.33
N GLU A 174 23.96 1.30 -8.96
CA GLU A 174 23.43 1.95 -7.74
C GLU A 174 23.95 1.22 -6.49
N LEU A 175 24.87 1.88 -5.76
CA LEU A 175 25.46 1.33 -4.52
C LEU A 175 24.56 1.52 -3.30
N LYS A 176 23.74 2.57 -3.28
CA LYS A 176 22.71 2.86 -2.28
C LYS A 176 21.48 3.33 -2.99
N PRO A 177 20.45 2.49 -3.11
CA PRO A 177 19.20 2.94 -3.68
C PRO A 177 18.57 3.97 -2.74
N GLU A 178 18.33 5.17 -3.25
CA GLU A 178 17.60 6.22 -2.53
C GLU A 178 16.11 5.91 -2.46
N GLN A 179 15.66 4.98 -3.29
CA GLN A 179 14.26 4.61 -3.43
C GLN A 179 14.10 3.09 -3.30
N PRO A 180 12.95 2.61 -2.80
CA PRO A 180 12.66 1.18 -2.77
C PRO A 180 12.58 0.60 -4.19
N GLY A 181 12.92 -0.68 -4.34
CA GLY A 181 12.66 -1.44 -5.55
C GLY A 181 11.16 -1.73 -5.70
N VAL A 182 10.78 -3.02 -5.74
CA VAL A 182 9.36 -3.42 -5.65
C VAL A 182 8.76 -2.89 -4.34
N ASN A 183 7.56 -2.28 -4.42
CA ASN A 183 6.95 -1.56 -3.31
C ASN A 183 5.51 -2.04 -3.07
N GLY A 184 4.48 -1.35 -3.56
CA GLY A 184 3.10 -1.81 -3.47
C GLY A 184 2.85 -3.07 -4.30
N VAL A 185 2.01 -3.97 -3.79
CA VAL A 185 1.55 -5.18 -4.48
C VAL A 185 0.06 -5.36 -4.25
N ARG A 186 -0.72 -5.66 -5.32
CA ARG A 186 -2.16 -5.97 -5.23
C ARG A 186 -2.52 -7.02 -6.28
N TYR A 187 -3.41 -7.92 -5.91
CA TYR A 187 -3.93 -8.96 -6.79
C TYR A 187 -5.32 -8.61 -7.31
N ALA A 188 -5.50 -8.67 -8.61
CA ALA A 188 -6.78 -8.54 -9.29
C ALA A 188 -7.33 -9.93 -9.59
N ALA A 189 -8.39 -10.31 -8.88
CA ALA A 189 -8.97 -11.65 -8.97
C ALA A 189 -9.69 -11.88 -10.31
N LYS A 190 -10.30 -10.83 -10.89
CA LYS A 190 -11.04 -10.93 -12.16
C LYS A 190 -10.18 -11.29 -13.37
N ASN A 191 -8.98 -10.74 -13.43
CA ASN A 191 -8.08 -10.97 -14.56
C ASN A 191 -6.87 -11.84 -14.20
N HIS A 192 -6.80 -12.33 -12.95
CA HIS A 192 -5.72 -13.18 -12.45
C HIS A 192 -4.32 -12.59 -12.65
N HIS A 193 -4.16 -11.30 -12.33
CA HIS A 193 -2.85 -10.64 -12.35
C HIS A 193 -2.48 -10.09 -10.98
N LEU A 194 -1.22 -10.28 -10.60
CA LEU A 194 -0.61 -9.46 -9.56
C LEU A 194 -0.07 -8.19 -10.22
N TYR A 195 -0.43 -7.04 -9.67
CA TYR A 195 0.14 -5.75 -10.02
C TYR A 195 1.17 -5.33 -8.95
N TYR A 196 2.23 -4.65 -9.38
CA TYR A 196 3.22 -4.09 -8.46
C TYR A 196 3.87 -2.81 -9.00
N SER A 197 4.21 -1.93 -8.09
CA SER A 197 5.05 -0.76 -8.34
C SER A 197 6.53 -1.13 -8.12
N ALA A 198 7.41 -0.52 -8.89
CA ALA A 198 8.86 -0.57 -8.72
C ALA A 198 9.38 0.86 -8.72
N THR A 199 9.46 1.45 -7.54
CA THR A 199 9.64 2.89 -7.33
C THR A 199 10.95 3.40 -7.91
N ALA A 200 12.07 2.75 -7.61
CA ALA A 200 13.39 3.13 -8.09
C ALA A 200 13.48 3.15 -9.62
N LYS A 201 12.90 2.16 -10.28
CA LYS A 201 12.88 2.06 -11.75
C LYS A 201 11.75 2.85 -12.41
N LYS A 202 10.83 3.43 -11.63
CA LYS A 202 9.64 4.14 -12.11
C LYS A 202 8.80 3.29 -13.06
N LEU A 203 8.61 2.01 -12.68
CA LEU A 203 7.83 1.05 -13.44
C LEU A 203 6.58 0.66 -12.64
N PHE A 204 5.48 0.48 -13.35
CA PHE A 204 4.30 -0.18 -12.85
C PHE A 204 4.05 -1.42 -13.69
N MET A 205 4.03 -2.58 -13.06
CA MET A 205 4.13 -3.89 -13.70
C MET A 205 2.93 -4.76 -13.35
N ARG A 206 2.66 -5.79 -14.15
CA ARG A 206 1.77 -6.88 -13.82
C ARG A 206 2.42 -8.22 -14.14
N VAL A 207 1.98 -9.27 -13.47
CA VAL A 207 2.38 -10.65 -13.77
C VAL A 207 1.17 -11.56 -13.72
N PRO A 208 0.95 -12.43 -14.73
CA PRO A 208 -0.17 -13.35 -14.71
C PRO A 208 0.04 -14.40 -13.62
N VAL A 209 -1.05 -14.78 -12.96
CA VAL A 209 -1.08 -15.72 -11.85
C VAL A 209 -1.95 -16.91 -12.22
N ASN A 210 -1.47 -18.12 -11.98
CA ASN A 210 -2.28 -19.31 -12.13
C ASN A 210 -3.39 -19.33 -11.06
N PRO A 211 -4.68 -19.35 -11.44
CA PRO A 211 -5.79 -19.23 -10.49
C PRO A 211 -5.94 -20.43 -9.54
N THR A 212 -5.31 -21.56 -9.85
CA THR A 212 -5.39 -22.78 -9.03
C THR A 212 -4.20 -22.91 -8.09
N THR A 213 -2.98 -22.70 -8.60
CA THR A 213 -1.75 -22.88 -7.82
C THR A 213 -1.30 -21.60 -7.13
N HIS A 214 -1.80 -20.45 -7.61
CA HIS A 214 -1.38 -19.11 -7.19
C HIS A 214 0.11 -18.83 -7.39
N GLU A 215 0.72 -19.52 -8.37
CA GLU A 215 2.09 -19.27 -8.81
C GLU A 215 2.12 -18.34 -10.04
N PRO A 216 3.26 -17.69 -10.33
CA PRO A 216 3.42 -16.93 -11.56
C PRO A 216 3.14 -17.82 -12.79
N ALA A 217 2.32 -17.34 -13.70
CA ALA A 217 1.96 -18.05 -14.93
C ALA A 217 2.67 -17.50 -16.19
N GLY A 218 3.53 -16.49 -16.02
CA GLY A 218 4.28 -15.85 -17.09
C GLY A 218 5.29 -14.84 -16.55
N ALA A 219 5.99 -14.18 -17.45
CA ALA A 219 6.91 -13.11 -17.12
C ALA A 219 6.15 -11.82 -16.73
N PRO A 220 6.74 -10.95 -15.89
CA PRO A 220 6.19 -9.62 -15.67
C PRO A 220 6.10 -8.78 -16.95
N GLU A 221 5.00 -8.06 -17.10
CA GLU A 221 4.71 -7.18 -18.21
C GLU A 221 4.61 -5.72 -17.72
N LEU A 222 5.10 -4.79 -18.54
CA LEU A 222 4.99 -3.37 -18.26
C LEU A 222 3.54 -2.90 -18.47
N VAL A 223 2.98 -2.23 -17.45
CA VAL A 223 1.68 -1.55 -17.55
C VAL A 223 1.88 -0.08 -17.92
N VAL A 224 2.73 0.63 -17.18
CA VAL A 224 3.11 2.02 -17.46
C VAL A 224 4.47 2.33 -16.80
N ALA A 225 5.18 3.32 -17.34
CA ALA A 225 6.48 3.78 -16.81
C ALA A 225 6.50 5.29 -16.61
N GLY A 226 7.55 5.79 -15.93
CA GLY A 226 7.84 7.20 -15.76
C GLY A 226 7.29 7.82 -14.48
N ARG A 227 6.58 7.06 -13.63
CA ARG A 227 6.08 7.50 -12.33
C ARG A 227 6.76 6.76 -11.18
N MET A 228 7.10 7.50 -10.14
CA MET A 228 7.63 6.94 -8.89
C MET A 228 6.46 6.43 -8.06
N GLY A 229 5.83 5.33 -8.55
CA GLY A 229 4.71 4.72 -7.84
C GLY A 229 5.12 4.15 -6.50
N ASP A 230 4.30 4.38 -5.48
CA ASP A 230 4.43 3.80 -4.15
C ASP A 230 3.46 2.63 -4.01
N ASP A 231 2.27 2.86 -3.50
CA ASP A 231 1.20 1.85 -3.46
C ASP A 231 -0.02 2.29 -4.31
N PHE A 232 -1.09 1.53 -4.33
CA PHE A 232 -2.22 1.80 -5.21
C PHE A 232 -3.51 1.08 -4.80
N CYS A 233 -4.64 1.56 -5.34
CA CYS A 233 -5.93 0.86 -5.27
C CYS A 233 -6.29 0.27 -6.63
N LEU A 234 -6.90 -0.93 -6.64
CA LEU A 234 -7.45 -1.56 -7.84
C LEU A 234 -8.97 -1.38 -7.88
N ASP A 235 -9.49 -0.87 -8.99
CA ASP A 235 -10.90 -0.87 -9.33
C ASP A 235 -11.11 -1.89 -10.47
N GLU A 236 -11.35 -3.14 -10.09
CA GLU A 236 -11.49 -4.24 -11.05
C GLU A 236 -12.77 -4.14 -11.90
N GLU A 237 -13.82 -3.44 -11.39
CA GLU A 237 -15.06 -3.25 -12.13
C GLU A 237 -14.87 -2.33 -13.34
N ASN A 238 -14.11 -1.26 -13.15
CA ASN A 238 -13.84 -0.27 -14.18
C ASN A 238 -12.48 -0.47 -14.87
N GLU A 239 -11.74 -1.54 -14.53
CA GLU A 239 -10.40 -1.86 -15.04
C GLU A 239 -9.40 -0.71 -14.85
N VAL A 240 -9.41 -0.08 -13.67
CA VAL A 240 -8.60 1.10 -13.36
C VAL A 240 -7.76 0.88 -12.11
N ILE A 241 -6.60 1.51 -12.10
CA ILE A 241 -5.68 1.58 -10.97
C ILE A 241 -5.54 3.04 -10.57
N TYR A 242 -5.57 3.32 -9.27
CA TYR A 242 -5.26 4.62 -8.70
C TYR A 242 -3.92 4.51 -7.97
N LEU A 243 -2.87 4.99 -8.64
CA LEU A 243 -1.46 4.86 -8.23
C LEU A 243 -1.03 6.11 -7.48
N THR A 244 -0.52 5.97 -6.25
CA THR A 244 0.14 7.05 -5.53
C THR A 244 1.54 7.28 -6.10
N THR A 245 1.90 8.54 -6.33
CA THR A 245 3.24 8.90 -6.81
C THR A 245 3.93 9.75 -5.75
N HIS A 246 4.61 9.09 -4.84
CA HIS A 246 5.08 9.65 -3.58
C HIS A 246 5.81 11.00 -3.69
N ARG A 247 6.78 11.14 -4.62
CA ARG A 247 7.53 12.38 -4.78
C ARG A 247 7.02 13.31 -5.89
N GLN A 248 6.00 12.87 -6.62
CA GLN A 248 5.36 13.69 -7.64
C GLN A 248 4.04 14.29 -7.12
N ASN A 249 3.65 13.92 -5.89
CA ASN A 249 2.50 14.45 -5.17
C ASN A 249 1.18 14.30 -5.93
N THR A 250 0.98 13.14 -6.59
CA THR A 250 -0.26 12.87 -7.32
C THR A 250 -0.85 11.52 -6.98
N ILE A 251 -2.16 11.38 -7.21
CA ILE A 251 -2.83 10.11 -7.44
C ILE A 251 -3.11 10.05 -8.93
N ASP A 252 -2.51 9.07 -9.60
CA ASP A 252 -2.62 8.90 -11.02
C ASP A 252 -3.59 7.77 -11.37
N ARG A 253 -4.45 8.01 -12.36
CA ARG A 253 -5.31 6.99 -12.94
C ARG A 253 -4.58 6.26 -14.06
N VAL A 254 -4.53 4.94 -13.98
CA VAL A 254 -3.86 4.04 -14.93
C VAL A 254 -4.85 2.96 -15.36
N SER A 255 -4.90 2.59 -16.65
CA SER A 255 -5.68 1.44 -17.08
C SER A 255 -5.00 0.13 -16.67
N MET A 256 -5.78 -0.87 -16.24
CA MET A 256 -5.29 -2.23 -16.01
C MET A 256 -4.86 -2.93 -17.31
N ASP A 257 -5.38 -2.48 -18.46
CA ASP A 257 -4.94 -2.91 -19.79
C ASP A 257 -3.77 -2.07 -20.28
N PRO A 258 -2.54 -2.62 -20.43
CA PRO A 258 -1.38 -1.88 -20.91
C PRO A 258 -1.61 -1.21 -22.28
N GLY A 259 -2.38 -1.84 -23.16
CA GLY A 259 -2.68 -1.32 -24.49
C GLY A 259 -3.48 -0.01 -24.49
N LYS A 260 -4.15 0.31 -23.39
CA LYS A 260 -4.90 1.56 -23.21
C LYS A 260 -4.09 2.67 -22.56
N ASN A 261 -2.87 2.38 -22.09
CA ASN A 261 -1.97 3.37 -21.51
C ASN A 261 -1.07 3.96 -22.61
N SER A 262 -1.39 5.16 -23.07
CA SER A 262 -0.63 5.85 -24.13
C SER A 262 0.71 6.46 -23.67
N GLY A 263 1.35 5.85 -22.67
CA GLY A 263 2.60 6.32 -22.06
C GLY A 263 2.43 7.44 -21.05
N PHE A 264 1.21 7.93 -20.80
CA PHE A 264 0.91 8.96 -19.81
C PHE A 264 -0.15 8.46 -18.84
N THR A 265 0.17 8.60 -17.55
CA THR A 265 -0.83 8.51 -16.49
C THR A 265 -1.62 9.82 -16.43
N GLN A 266 -2.85 9.75 -15.99
CA GLN A 266 -3.67 10.94 -15.76
C GLN A 266 -3.76 11.21 -14.27
N SER A 267 -3.26 12.36 -13.83
CA SER A 267 -3.45 12.78 -12.45
C SER A 267 -4.93 13.08 -12.19
N VAL A 268 -5.51 12.39 -11.21
CA VAL A 268 -6.88 12.62 -10.73
C VAL A 268 -6.92 13.36 -9.40
N ALA A 269 -5.78 13.48 -8.73
CA ALA A 269 -5.63 14.30 -7.53
C ALA A 269 -4.20 14.78 -7.40
N GLY A 270 -4.01 15.98 -6.85
CA GLY A 270 -2.71 16.62 -6.66
C GLY A 270 -2.03 17.04 -7.96
N ASP A 271 -0.92 17.70 -7.80
CA ASP A 271 0.07 18.01 -8.84
C ASP A 271 1.40 18.30 -8.14
N PRO A 272 2.55 18.35 -8.85
CA PRO A 272 3.86 18.56 -8.24
C PRO A 272 4.01 19.84 -7.42
N PHE A 273 3.08 20.78 -7.58
CA PHE A 273 3.10 22.10 -6.94
C PHE A 273 1.95 22.29 -5.94
N ASN A 274 1.05 21.30 -5.79
CA ASN A 274 -0.11 21.39 -4.91
C ASN A 274 0.25 20.84 -3.51
N GLU A 275 0.09 21.67 -2.50
CA GLU A 275 0.40 21.35 -1.11
C GLU A 275 -0.67 20.49 -0.39
N GLN A 276 -1.78 20.18 -1.04
CA GLN A 276 -2.85 19.39 -0.42
C GLN A 276 -2.56 17.88 -0.41
N LEU A 277 -1.68 17.40 -1.30
CA LEU A 277 -1.34 16.00 -1.46
C LEU A 277 0.19 15.83 -1.50
N ILE A 278 0.85 16.06 -0.37
CA ILE A 278 2.32 15.97 -0.28
C ILE A 278 2.73 14.58 0.21
N GLY A 279 3.46 13.85 -0.62
CA GLY A 279 3.99 12.52 -0.30
C GLY A 279 2.90 11.46 -0.12
N PRO A 280 2.01 11.23 -1.12
CA PRO A 280 1.03 10.15 -1.03
C PRO A 280 1.74 8.79 -1.09
N SER A 281 1.56 7.97 -0.05
CA SER A 281 2.25 6.68 0.10
C SER A 281 1.37 5.48 -0.25
N SER A 282 0.18 5.37 0.33
CA SER A 282 -0.68 4.21 0.13
C SER A 282 -2.16 4.57 0.08
N GLY A 283 -2.99 3.63 -0.39
CA GLY A 283 -4.43 3.79 -0.44
C GLY A 283 -5.19 2.47 -0.28
N ALA A 284 -6.42 2.57 0.24
CA ALA A 284 -7.35 1.45 0.34
C ALA A 284 -8.79 1.93 0.18
N TRP A 285 -9.63 1.12 -0.44
CA TRP A 285 -11.04 1.43 -0.61
C TRP A 285 -11.78 1.52 0.72
N GLY A 286 -12.75 2.44 0.79
CA GLY A 286 -13.73 2.45 1.86
C GLY A 286 -14.60 1.20 1.84
N ARG A 287 -15.22 0.89 2.97
CA ARG A 287 -16.05 -0.32 3.17
C ARG A 287 -17.45 0.01 3.68
N GLY A 288 -17.71 1.29 3.91
CA GLY A 288 -19.04 1.78 4.28
C GLY A 288 -20.02 1.77 3.11
N PRO A 289 -21.33 1.85 3.38
CA PRO A 289 -22.33 2.00 2.33
C PRO A 289 -22.04 3.21 1.44
N GLY A 290 -21.97 3.01 0.13
CA GLY A 290 -21.64 4.05 -0.85
C GLY A 290 -20.15 4.33 -1.04
N GLU A 291 -19.28 3.58 -0.37
CA GLU A 291 -17.82 3.71 -0.46
C GLU A 291 -17.15 2.55 -1.22
N GLU A 292 -17.88 1.93 -2.13
CA GLU A 292 -17.38 0.83 -2.95
C GLU A 292 -16.17 1.24 -3.83
N PRO A 293 -15.37 0.28 -4.32
CA PRO A 293 -14.29 0.53 -5.27
C PRO A 293 -14.73 1.43 -6.44
N GLY A 294 -13.86 2.36 -6.83
CA GLY A 294 -14.15 3.37 -7.83
C GLY A 294 -14.88 4.61 -7.33
N LYS A 295 -15.36 4.63 -6.08
CA LYS A 295 -16.08 5.79 -5.50
C LYS A 295 -15.28 6.50 -4.44
N ILE A 296 -14.96 5.81 -3.33
CA ILE A 296 -14.31 6.42 -2.17
C ILE A 296 -13.19 5.51 -1.68
N ALA A 297 -12.01 6.10 -1.54
CA ALA A 297 -10.87 5.46 -0.91
C ALA A 297 -10.24 6.36 0.14
N TYR A 298 -9.49 5.75 1.04
CA TYR A 298 -8.65 6.43 2.01
C TYR A 298 -7.20 6.37 1.54
N PHE A 299 -6.52 7.52 1.55
CA PHE A 299 -5.13 7.65 1.15
C PHE A 299 -4.30 8.28 2.27
N LEU A 300 -3.06 7.84 2.37
CA LEU A 300 -2.08 8.40 3.30
C LEU A 300 -1.17 9.39 2.59
N THR A 301 -0.71 10.38 3.34
CA THR A 301 0.41 11.26 2.95
C THR A 301 1.40 11.35 4.07
N ASP A 302 2.69 11.48 3.76
CA ASP A 302 3.77 11.68 4.74
C ASP A 302 4.03 13.18 5.04
N GLY A 303 3.30 14.07 4.40
CA GLY A 303 3.47 15.52 4.55
C GLY A 303 4.84 16.03 4.10
N GLY A 304 5.53 15.28 3.21
CA GLY A 304 6.86 15.62 2.73
C GLY A 304 7.99 15.20 3.67
N THR A 305 7.76 14.21 4.53
CA THR A 305 8.80 13.67 5.43
C THR A 305 10.00 13.14 4.65
N ALA A 306 9.77 12.41 3.56
CA ALA A 306 10.85 11.89 2.71
C ALA A 306 11.35 12.89 1.66
N SER A 307 10.55 13.87 1.28
CA SER A 307 10.90 14.91 0.30
C SER A 307 10.23 16.23 0.68
N PRO A 308 10.84 16.98 1.60
CA PRO A 308 10.25 18.20 2.16
C PRO A 308 10.02 19.26 1.08
N PRO A 309 8.87 19.94 1.08
CA PRO A 309 8.68 21.16 0.31
C PRO A 309 9.58 22.29 0.86
N PRO A 310 9.73 23.43 0.12
CA PRO A 310 10.65 24.50 0.51
C PRO A 310 10.42 25.11 1.89
N ASP A 311 9.17 25.09 2.38
CA ASP A 311 8.78 25.59 3.71
C ASP A 311 8.87 24.50 4.82
N GLY A 312 9.36 23.31 4.47
CA GLY A 312 9.55 22.18 5.38
C GLY A 312 8.37 21.21 5.45
N PRO A 313 8.51 20.12 6.23
CA PRO A 313 7.47 19.09 6.32
C PRO A 313 6.15 19.64 6.87
N HIS A 314 5.05 19.22 6.26
CA HIS A 314 3.68 19.46 6.71
C HIS A 314 3.18 18.36 7.64
N LEU A 315 1.92 18.46 8.10
CA LEU A 315 1.27 17.38 8.83
C LEU A 315 1.06 16.20 7.88
N ALA A 316 1.43 15.02 8.34
CA ALA A 316 1.03 13.79 7.65
C ALA A 316 -0.47 13.58 7.82
N THR A 317 -1.15 13.03 6.82
CA THR A 317 -2.61 13.10 6.77
C THR A 317 -3.22 11.79 6.24
N LEU A 318 -4.31 11.36 6.89
CA LEU A 318 -5.25 10.42 6.28
C LEU A 318 -6.31 11.22 5.53
N LEU A 319 -6.40 11.01 4.22
CA LEU A 319 -7.36 11.65 3.33
C LEU A 319 -8.48 10.69 2.94
N ARG A 320 -9.71 11.14 2.93
CA ARG A 320 -10.82 10.54 2.23
C ARG A 320 -10.90 11.14 0.84
N VAL A 321 -10.82 10.31 -0.18
CA VAL A 321 -10.77 10.70 -1.59
C VAL A 321 -12.03 10.21 -2.29
N GLU A 322 -12.82 11.15 -2.81
CA GLU A 322 -14.04 10.86 -3.57
C GLU A 322 -13.70 11.01 -5.06
N PHE A 323 -13.76 9.90 -5.78
CA PHE A 323 -13.54 9.89 -7.23
C PHE A 323 -14.81 10.29 -7.96
N ALA A 324 -14.68 11.11 -8.99
CA ALA A 324 -15.81 11.43 -9.84
C ALA A 324 -16.23 10.20 -10.65
N PRO A 325 -17.54 10.01 -10.88
CA PRO A 325 -17.99 8.95 -11.76
C PRO A 325 -17.32 9.04 -13.13
N ALA A 326 -16.91 7.90 -13.69
CA ALA A 326 -16.45 7.86 -15.06
C ALA A 326 -17.53 8.46 -15.96
N ALA A 327 -17.16 9.46 -16.80
CA ALA A 327 -18.09 9.95 -17.81
C ALA A 327 -18.51 8.77 -18.70
N LYS A 328 -19.83 8.56 -18.83
CA LYS A 328 -20.41 7.50 -19.67
C LYS A 328 -20.12 7.76 -21.13
#